data_477a59b64c7d33541f8ab77b48c64fdc
#
_entry.id   477a59b64c7d33541f8ab77b48c64fdc
#
_cell.length_a   1.000
_cell.length_b   1.000
_cell.length_c   1.000
_cell.angle_alpha   90.00
_cell.angle_beta   90.00
_cell.angle_gamma   90.00
#
_symmetry.space_group_name_H-M   'P 1'
#
loop_
_entity.id
_entity.type
_entity.pdbx_description
1 polymer ?
#
loop_
_entity_poly.entity_id
_entity_poly.type
_entity_poly.pdbx_seq_one_letter_code
_entity_poly.pdbx_strand_id
1 'polypeptide(L)'
;MSEISITILVKFIKFIVVGVNGMIVDFTATYFVKDKLQWNKYIANTIGFFMGATNVYFINRVLTFESNNQDVFIEYSKFISIYAIGLIINNLVVYLVHGKLNIKFYIAKLIAIGITAFWNFFANYYFTFN
;
A
#
# COMPACT_ATOMS: atom_id res chain seq x y z
N MET A 1 -13.98 23.26 10.28
CA MET A 1 -13.19 22.50 9.31
C MET A 1 -13.65 22.87 7.92
N SER A 2 -12.73 23.14 7.01
CA SER A 2 -13.06 23.52 5.64
C SER A 2 -13.62 22.34 4.85
N GLU A 3 -14.32 22.63 3.75
CA GLU A 3 -14.82 21.58 2.86
C GLU A 3 -13.67 20.74 2.30
N ILE A 4 -12.54 21.40 1.97
CA ILE A 4 -11.34 20.70 1.46
C ILE A 4 -10.83 19.70 2.51
N SER A 5 -10.76 20.12 3.78
CA SER A 5 -10.29 19.26 4.86
C SER A 5 -11.22 18.06 5.07
N ILE A 6 -12.54 18.28 4.99
CA ILE A 6 -13.54 17.19 5.10
C ILE A 6 -13.40 16.25 3.93
N THR A 7 -13.25 16.77 2.70
CA THR A 7 -13.08 15.94 1.50
C THR A 7 -11.85 15.07 1.59
N ILE A 8 -10.72 15.64 2.02
CA ILE A 8 -9.47 14.89 2.19
C ILE A 8 -9.64 13.81 3.25
N LEU A 9 -10.28 14.15 4.37
CA LEU A 9 -10.52 13.19 5.45
C LEU A 9 -11.37 12.01 4.98
N VAL A 10 -12.47 12.29 4.24
CA VAL A 10 -13.34 11.22 3.72
C VAL A 10 -12.57 10.33 2.75
N LYS A 11 -11.78 10.92 1.85
CA LYS A 11 -10.96 10.13 0.93
C LYS A 11 -9.92 9.29 1.66
N PHE A 12 -9.31 9.85 2.70
CA PHE A 12 -8.34 9.11 3.51
C PHE A 12 -9.00 7.90 4.18
N ILE A 13 -10.19 8.09 4.75
CA ILE A 13 -10.93 6.99 5.39
C ILE A 13 -11.29 5.91 4.36
N LYS A 14 -11.78 6.30 3.18
CA LYS A 14 -12.07 5.34 2.10
C LYS A 14 -10.82 4.58 1.69
N PHE A 15 -9.70 5.28 1.56
CA PHE A 15 -8.42 4.66 1.20
C PHE A 15 -8.00 3.61 2.23
N ILE A 16 -8.15 3.92 3.52
CA ILE A 16 -7.80 2.98 4.59
C ILE A 16 -8.73 1.75 4.56
N VAL A 17 -10.04 1.96 4.37
CA VAL A 17 -11.00 0.86 4.29
C VAL A 17 -10.69 -0.05 3.11
N VAL A 18 -10.45 0.53 1.93
CA VAL A 18 -10.04 -0.24 0.74
C VAL A 18 -8.69 -0.91 0.97
N GLY A 19 -7.80 -0.23 1.70
CA GLY A 19 -6.50 -0.77 2.05
C GLY A 19 -6.56 -2.06 2.83
N VAL A 20 -7.60 -2.25 3.64
CA VAL A 20 -7.78 -3.51 4.38
C VAL A 20 -7.94 -4.69 3.41
N ASN A 21 -8.68 -4.51 2.32
CA ASN A 21 -8.80 -5.54 1.28
C ASN A 21 -7.44 -5.84 0.66
N GLY A 22 -6.70 -4.80 0.27
CA GLY A 22 -5.34 -4.96 -0.26
C GLY A 22 -4.40 -5.63 0.74
N MET A 23 -4.56 -5.31 2.03
CA MET A 23 -3.77 -5.91 3.09
C MET A 23 -4.02 -7.42 3.18
N ILE A 24 -5.26 -7.86 3.03
CA ILE A 24 -5.58 -9.29 3.03
C ILE A 24 -4.87 -9.97 1.85
N VAL A 25 -4.93 -9.39 0.65
CA VAL A 25 -4.21 -9.92 -0.52
C VAL A 25 -2.71 -9.95 -0.26
N ASP A 26 -2.15 -8.86 0.27
CA ASP A 26 -0.72 -8.73 0.57
C ASP A 26 -0.27 -9.82 1.56
N PHE A 27 -0.95 -9.94 2.70
CA PHE A 27 -0.56 -10.93 3.71
C PHE A 27 -0.74 -12.36 3.21
N THR A 28 -1.79 -12.64 2.45
CA THR A 28 -2.02 -13.98 1.88
C THR A 28 -0.89 -14.36 0.92
N ALA A 29 -0.54 -13.45 0.01
CA ALA A 29 0.54 -13.70 -0.94
C ALA A 29 1.90 -13.81 -0.23
N THR A 30 2.16 -12.92 0.74
CA THR A 30 3.40 -12.98 1.52
C THR A 30 3.53 -14.31 2.28
N TYR A 31 2.44 -14.72 2.92
CA TYR A 31 2.43 -16.00 3.65
C TYR A 31 2.72 -17.16 2.71
N PHE A 32 2.06 -17.20 1.56
CA PHE A 32 2.25 -18.30 0.61
C PHE A 32 3.71 -18.36 0.14
N VAL A 33 4.28 -17.21 -0.24
CA VAL A 33 5.66 -17.20 -0.77
C VAL A 33 6.68 -17.45 0.33
N LYS A 34 6.49 -16.86 1.51
CA LYS A 34 7.44 -16.98 2.62
C LYS A 34 7.35 -18.34 3.32
N ASP A 35 6.13 -18.76 3.69
CA ASP A 35 5.96 -19.90 4.58
C ASP A 35 5.68 -21.19 3.84
N LYS A 36 5.04 -21.16 2.67
CA LYS A 36 4.78 -22.34 1.86
C LYS A 36 5.88 -22.62 0.87
N LEU A 37 6.35 -21.61 0.12
CA LEU A 37 7.45 -21.76 -0.84
C LEU A 37 8.82 -21.60 -0.18
N GLN A 38 8.86 -21.08 1.03
CA GLN A 38 10.09 -20.87 1.81
C GLN A 38 11.10 -19.97 1.09
N TRP A 39 10.59 -18.94 0.42
CA TRP A 39 11.43 -17.92 -0.19
C TRP A 39 11.86 -16.88 0.86
N ASN A 40 12.83 -16.05 0.50
CA ASN A 40 13.30 -14.96 1.36
C ASN A 40 12.12 -14.07 1.79
N LYS A 41 12.08 -13.70 3.09
CA LYS A 41 10.96 -12.94 3.66
C LYS A 41 10.80 -11.55 3.03
N TYR A 42 11.88 -10.92 2.58
CA TYR A 42 11.79 -9.60 1.96
C TYR A 42 11.31 -9.70 0.51
N ILE A 43 11.68 -10.76 -0.20
CA ILE A 43 11.12 -11.05 -1.53
C ILE A 43 9.64 -11.35 -1.41
N ALA A 44 9.25 -12.16 -0.43
CA ALA A 44 7.84 -12.47 -0.17
C ALA A 44 7.05 -11.21 0.14
N ASN A 45 7.60 -10.34 1.01
CA ASN A 45 6.96 -9.07 1.35
C ASN A 45 6.76 -8.19 0.11
N THR A 46 7.76 -8.15 -0.76
CA THR A 46 7.70 -7.35 -2.00
C THR A 46 6.61 -7.86 -2.94
N ILE A 47 6.53 -9.18 -3.13
CA ILE A 47 5.52 -9.80 -4.00
C ILE A 47 4.12 -9.51 -3.43
N GLY A 48 3.92 -9.72 -2.13
CA GLY A 48 2.65 -9.45 -1.49
C GLY A 48 2.25 -7.98 -1.60
N PHE A 49 3.22 -7.09 -1.36
CA PHE A 49 2.99 -5.65 -1.44
C PHE A 49 2.47 -5.24 -2.81
N PHE A 50 3.11 -5.70 -3.89
CA PHE A 50 2.68 -5.34 -5.24
C PHE A 50 1.33 -5.96 -5.61
N MET A 51 1.05 -7.18 -5.16
CA MET A 51 -0.26 -7.79 -5.40
C MET A 51 -1.36 -7.01 -4.68
N GLY A 52 -1.12 -6.65 -3.43
CA GLY A 52 -2.07 -5.83 -2.68
C GLY A 52 -2.25 -4.45 -3.27
N ALA A 53 -1.15 -3.82 -3.69
CA ALA A 53 -1.18 -2.49 -4.28
C ALA A 53 -1.99 -2.45 -5.57
N THR A 54 -1.83 -3.45 -6.44
CA THR A 54 -2.58 -3.52 -7.70
C THR A 54 -4.08 -3.66 -7.43
N ASN A 55 -4.46 -4.50 -6.46
CA ASN A 55 -5.84 -4.64 -6.04
C ASN A 55 -6.40 -3.30 -5.54
N VAL A 56 -5.65 -2.64 -4.65
CA VAL A 56 -6.05 -1.36 -4.08
C VAL A 56 -6.17 -0.26 -5.15
N TYR A 57 -5.28 -0.27 -6.14
CA TYR A 57 -5.32 0.75 -7.19
C TYR A 57 -6.67 0.77 -7.89
N PHE A 58 -7.13 -0.39 -8.38
CA PHE A 58 -8.35 -0.43 -9.17
C PHE A 58 -9.57 -0.07 -8.32
N ILE A 59 -9.61 -0.46 -7.07
CA ILE A 59 -10.73 -0.13 -6.19
C ILE A 59 -10.71 1.37 -5.85
N ASN A 60 -9.56 1.92 -5.48
CA ASN A 60 -9.47 3.34 -5.12
C ASN A 60 -9.69 4.26 -6.31
N ARG A 61 -9.33 3.83 -7.51
CA ARG A 61 -9.57 4.62 -8.71
C ARG A 61 -11.05 4.96 -8.85
N VAL A 62 -11.91 4.01 -8.57
CA VAL A 62 -13.35 4.20 -8.73
C VAL A 62 -13.99 4.74 -7.45
N LEU A 63 -13.70 4.15 -6.28
CA LEU A 63 -14.45 4.42 -5.06
C LEU A 63 -13.90 5.58 -4.25
N THR A 64 -12.58 5.75 -4.19
CA THR A 64 -11.97 6.76 -3.32
C THR A 64 -11.70 8.06 -4.07
N PHE A 65 -11.01 7.97 -5.19
CA PHE A 65 -10.58 9.15 -5.94
C PHE A 65 -11.49 9.46 -7.12
N GLU A 66 -12.43 8.57 -7.44
CA GLU A 66 -13.43 8.77 -8.50
C GLU A 66 -12.77 9.27 -9.79
N SER A 67 -11.68 8.59 -10.19
CA SER A 67 -10.87 9.02 -11.32
C SER A 67 -11.63 8.91 -12.64
N ASN A 68 -11.60 9.97 -13.43
CA ASN A 68 -12.14 10.01 -14.79
C ASN A 68 -11.04 9.95 -15.84
N ASN A 69 -9.81 9.69 -15.41
CA ASN A 69 -8.67 9.64 -16.32
C ASN A 69 -8.84 8.47 -17.28
N GLN A 70 -8.88 8.79 -18.59
CA GLN A 70 -9.06 7.76 -19.63
C GLN A 70 -7.77 7.00 -19.92
N ASP A 71 -6.62 7.58 -19.59
CA ASP A 71 -5.34 6.90 -19.77
C ASP A 71 -4.98 6.13 -18.52
N VAL A 72 -5.57 4.95 -18.38
CA VAL A 72 -5.37 4.08 -17.24
C VAL A 72 -3.92 3.64 -17.13
N PHE A 73 -3.24 3.45 -18.25
CA PHE A 73 -1.84 3.01 -18.23
C PHE A 73 -0.93 4.05 -17.58
N ILE A 74 -1.10 5.33 -17.95
CA ILE A 74 -0.29 6.41 -17.36
C ILE A 74 -0.63 6.57 -15.88
N GLU A 75 -1.91 6.54 -15.53
CA GLU A 75 -2.35 6.65 -14.14
C GLU A 75 -1.79 5.52 -13.29
N TYR A 76 -1.90 4.28 -13.79
CA TYR A 76 -1.36 3.11 -13.09
C TYR A 76 0.16 3.20 -12.94
N SER A 77 0.85 3.68 -13.98
CA SER A 77 2.31 3.86 -13.92
C SER A 77 2.72 4.84 -12.84
N LYS A 78 1.98 5.96 -12.70
CA LYS A 78 2.22 6.91 -11.61
C LYS A 78 1.98 6.27 -10.25
N PHE A 79 0.88 5.54 -10.11
CA PHE A 79 0.52 4.84 -8.88
C PHE A 79 1.62 3.86 -8.47
N ILE A 80 2.06 3.01 -9.39
CA ILE A 80 3.09 2.00 -9.11
C ILE A 80 4.43 2.65 -8.79
N SER A 81 4.77 3.76 -9.45
CA SER A 81 6.01 4.49 -9.15
C SER A 81 6.01 5.00 -7.71
N ILE A 82 4.88 5.55 -7.25
CA ILE A 82 4.73 6.01 -5.87
C ILE A 82 4.79 4.84 -4.90
N TYR A 83 4.12 3.73 -5.23
CA TYR A 83 4.16 2.53 -4.41
C TYR A 83 5.55 1.89 -4.38
N ALA A 84 6.33 2.00 -5.45
CA ALA A 84 7.72 1.52 -5.44
C ALA A 84 8.56 2.27 -4.38
N ILE A 85 8.36 3.59 -4.26
CA ILE A 85 9.00 4.36 -3.19
C ILE A 85 8.46 3.91 -1.83
N GLY A 86 7.14 3.72 -1.73
CA GLY A 86 6.50 3.20 -0.52
C GLY A 86 7.03 1.83 -0.14
N LEU A 87 7.34 0.99 -1.13
CA LEU A 87 7.92 -0.34 -0.88
C LEU A 87 9.30 -0.23 -0.21
N ILE A 88 10.12 0.72 -0.65
CA ILE A 88 11.42 0.95 -0.01
C ILE A 88 11.20 1.32 1.46
N ILE A 89 10.26 2.23 1.74
CA ILE A 89 9.89 2.60 3.10
C ILE A 89 9.40 1.38 3.86
N ASN A 90 8.51 0.60 3.25
CA ASN A 90 7.93 -0.58 3.87
C ASN A 90 9.00 -1.60 4.27
N ASN A 91 9.87 -1.97 3.34
CA ASN A 91 10.93 -2.94 3.62
C ASN A 91 11.93 -2.42 4.64
N LEU A 92 12.21 -1.11 4.62
CA LEU A 92 13.08 -0.51 5.62
C LEU A 92 12.47 -0.61 7.02
N VAL A 93 11.17 -0.32 7.16
CA VAL A 93 10.48 -0.44 8.45
C VAL A 93 10.45 -1.89 8.92
N VAL A 94 10.15 -2.84 8.02
CA VAL A 94 10.19 -4.27 8.39
C VAL A 94 11.57 -4.66 8.85
N TYR A 95 12.62 -4.23 8.15
CA TYR A 95 13.99 -4.52 8.55
C TYR A 95 14.32 -3.96 9.92
N LEU A 96 13.95 -2.71 10.20
CA LEU A 96 14.24 -2.08 11.49
C LEU A 96 13.45 -2.73 12.63
N VAL A 97 12.15 -2.94 12.42
CA VAL A 97 11.28 -3.45 13.49
C VAL A 97 11.50 -4.94 13.71
N HIS A 98 11.54 -5.73 12.66
CA HIS A 98 11.73 -7.18 12.77
C HIS A 98 13.21 -7.55 12.94
N GLY A 99 14.07 -6.99 12.09
CA GLY A 99 15.48 -7.39 12.03
C GLY A 99 16.31 -6.81 13.17
N LYS A 100 16.07 -5.56 13.56
CA LYS A 100 16.85 -4.89 14.60
C LYS A 100 16.18 -4.95 15.98
N LEU A 101 14.86 -4.79 16.04
CA LEU A 101 14.14 -4.77 17.34
C LEU A 101 13.59 -6.15 17.71
N ASN A 102 13.76 -7.16 16.84
CA ASN A 102 13.34 -8.53 17.08
C ASN A 102 11.83 -8.71 17.33
N ILE A 103 11.02 -7.84 16.73
CA ILE A 103 9.56 -7.96 16.77
C ILE A 103 9.14 -8.96 15.69
N LYS A 104 8.07 -9.72 15.96
CA LYS A 104 7.58 -10.74 15.03
C LYS A 104 7.35 -10.16 13.65
N PHE A 105 7.69 -10.94 12.60
CA PHE A 105 7.66 -10.47 11.21
C PHE A 105 6.31 -9.88 10.81
N TYR A 106 5.20 -10.57 11.09
CA TYR A 106 3.90 -10.11 10.65
C TYR A 106 3.40 -8.89 11.42
N ILE A 107 3.86 -8.71 12.68
CA ILE A 107 3.60 -7.48 13.43
C ILE A 107 4.41 -6.33 12.83
N ALA A 108 5.67 -6.58 12.50
CA ALA A 108 6.52 -5.58 11.84
C ALA A 108 5.92 -5.16 10.49
N LYS A 109 5.40 -6.13 9.73
CA LYS A 109 4.75 -5.87 8.46
C LYS A 109 3.50 -4.99 8.64
N LEU A 110 2.72 -5.24 9.66
CA LEU A 110 1.53 -4.44 9.95
C LEU A 110 1.91 -2.99 10.30
N ILE A 111 2.95 -2.81 11.10
CA ILE A 111 3.47 -1.48 11.44
C ILE A 111 3.94 -0.77 10.16
N ALA A 112 4.66 -1.47 9.31
CA ALA A 112 5.16 -0.92 8.05
C ALA A 112 4.02 -0.47 7.14
N ILE A 113 2.95 -1.26 7.04
CA ILE A 113 1.78 -0.91 6.25
C ILE A 113 1.15 0.38 6.78
N GLY A 114 1.02 0.52 8.10
CA GLY A 114 0.49 1.74 8.69
C GLY A 114 1.31 2.97 8.35
N ILE A 115 2.63 2.87 8.44
CA ILE A 115 3.54 3.99 8.15
C ILE A 115 3.49 4.35 6.67
N THR A 116 3.55 3.35 5.78
CA THR A 116 3.56 3.61 4.34
C THR A 116 2.20 4.05 3.81
N ALA A 117 1.11 3.76 4.54
CA ALA A 117 -0.22 4.19 4.13
C ALA A 117 -0.32 5.72 3.98
N PHE A 118 0.32 6.45 4.89
CA PHE A 118 0.34 7.92 4.80
C PHE A 118 1.05 8.38 3.53
N TRP A 119 2.23 7.82 3.25
CA TRP A 119 2.96 8.13 2.03
C TRP A 119 2.13 7.81 0.79
N ASN A 120 1.60 6.60 0.74
CA ASN A 120 0.87 6.13 -0.44
C ASN A 120 -0.39 6.96 -0.69
N PHE A 121 -1.13 7.31 0.38
CA PHE A 121 -2.36 8.11 0.21
C PHE A 121 -2.04 9.50 -0.30
N PHE A 122 -1.17 10.23 0.40
CA PHE A 122 -0.95 11.64 0.06
C PHE A 122 -0.22 11.80 -1.27
N ALA A 123 0.76 10.94 -1.55
CA ALA A 123 1.45 10.98 -2.82
C ALA A 123 0.50 10.68 -3.99
N ASN A 124 -0.36 9.67 -3.85
CA ASN A 124 -1.31 9.34 -4.90
C ASN A 124 -2.42 10.39 -5.04
N TYR A 125 -2.88 10.94 -3.93
CA TYR A 125 -3.89 12.00 -3.97
C TYR A 125 -3.40 13.20 -4.79
N TYR A 126 -2.15 13.61 -4.58
CA TYR A 126 -1.63 14.80 -5.24
C TYR A 126 -1.06 14.54 -6.62
N PHE A 127 -0.53 13.35 -6.90
CA PHE A 127 0.20 13.10 -8.15
C PHE A 127 -0.48 12.13 -9.09
N THR A 128 -1.20 11.13 -8.59
CA THR A 128 -1.81 10.09 -9.44
C THR A 128 -3.22 10.47 -9.87
N PHE A 129 -4.06 10.80 -8.90
CA PHE A 129 -5.49 10.97 -9.11
C PHE A 129 -5.93 12.44 -9.15
N ASN A 130 -4.98 13.34 -9.18
CA ASN A 130 -5.32 14.77 -9.21
C ASN A 130 -5.45 15.28 -10.65
#